data_a68b154f627e52dcd36072f67e5814f5
#
_entry.id   a68b154f627e52dcd36072f67e5814f5
#
_cell.length_a   1.000
_cell.length_b   1.000
_cell.length_c   1.000
_cell.angle_alpha   90.00
_cell.angle_beta   90.00
_cell.angle_gamma   90.00
#
_symmetry.space_group_name_H-M   'P 1'
#
loop_
_entity.id
_entity.type
_entity.pdbx_description
1 polymer ?
#
loop_
_entity_poly.entity_id
_entity_poly.type
_entity_poly.pdbx_seq_one_letter_code
_entity_poly.pdbx_strand_id
1 'polypeptide(L)'
;SLTFEEPDVAAFPCLELARRAFAAGPSACIVLNAVNEVAVERFLAGGTGFLDIPRVLEQALTEHAAVPVPRARDALALDREARIRAAQLF
;
A
#
# COMPACT_ATOMS: atom_id res chain seq x y z
N SER A 1 -24.83 7.12 16.08
CA SER A 1 -24.44 6.17 17.11
C SER A 1 -23.18 5.45 16.72
N LEU A 2 -22.27 5.33 17.66
CA LEU A 2 -21.06 4.60 17.47
C LEU A 2 -21.36 3.11 17.64
N THR A 3 -21.55 2.43 16.55
CA THR A 3 -21.65 0.97 16.57
C THR A 3 -20.26 0.40 16.31
N PHE A 4 -19.79 -0.40 17.25
CA PHE A 4 -18.53 -1.13 17.09
C PHE A 4 -18.81 -2.42 16.35
N GLU A 5 -19.12 -2.30 15.05
CA GLU A 5 -19.25 -3.44 14.19
C GLU A 5 -17.86 -3.81 13.62
N GLU A 6 -17.66 -5.09 13.39
CA GLU A 6 -16.46 -5.52 12.70
C GLU A 6 -16.42 -4.90 11.30
N PRO A 7 -15.27 -4.40 10.85
CA PRO A 7 -15.17 -3.85 9.50
C PRO A 7 -15.55 -4.89 8.46
N ASP A 8 -16.36 -4.50 7.51
CA ASP A 8 -16.63 -5.30 6.33
C ASP A 8 -15.38 -5.28 5.44
N VAL A 9 -14.66 -6.39 5.41
CA VAL A 9 -13.40 -6.51 4.64
C VAL A 9 -13.64 -6.26 3.16
N ALA A 10 -14.80 -6.65 2.63
CA ALA A 10 -15.14 -6.39 1.24
C ALA A 10 -15.35 -4.89 0.96
N ALA A 11 -15.88 -4.13 1.95
CA ALA A 11 -16.05 -2.69 1.83
C ALA A 11 -14.78 -1.91 2.18
N PHE A 12 -13.85 -2.51 2.95
CA PHE A 12 -12.61 -1.87 3.38
C PHE A 12 -11.39 -2.74 3.02
N PRO A 13 -11.13 -2.95 1.71
CA PRO A 13 -10.03 -3.82 1.28
C PRO A 13 -8.66 -3.31 1.72
N CYS A 14 -8.49 -2.01 1.93
CA CYS A 14 -7.23 -1.46 2.40
C CYS A 14 -6.87 -1.92 3.80
N LEU A 15 -7.85 -2.18 4.66
CA LEU A 15 -7.59 -2.72 6.00
C LEU A 15 -7.01 -4.13 5.92
N GLU A 16 -7.56 -4.98 5.06
CA GLU A 16 -7.04 -6.33 4.86
C GLU A 16 -5.63 -6.29 4.26
N LEU A 17 -5.37 -5.39 3.33
CA LEU A 17 -4.04 -5.21 2.75
C LEU A 17 -3.03 -4.79 3.81
N ALA A 18 -3.41 -3.88 4.73
CA ALA A 18 -2.56 -3.47 5.84
C ALA A 18 -2.22 -4.65 6.75
N ARG A 19 -3.19 -5.51 7.03
CA ARG A 19 -2.97 -6.72 7.84
C ARG A 19 -2.02 -7.69 7.14
N ARG A 20 -2.18 -7.90 5.85
CA ARG A 20 -1.28 -8.74 5.06
C ARG A 20 0.14 -8.19 5.05
N ALA A 21 0.31 -6.88 4.87
CA ALA A 21 1.61 -6.23 4.88
C ALA A 21 2.29 -6.39 6.24
N PHE A 22 1.55 -6.16 7.32
CA PHE A 22 2.07 -6.33 8.68
C PHE A 22 2.55 -7.77 8.91
N ALA A 23 1.77 -8.75 8.48
CA ALA A 23 2.12 -10.16 8.60
C ALA A 23 3.34 -10.54 7.75
N ALA A 24 3.52 -9.92 6.59
CA ALA A 24 4.64 -10.19 5.69
C ALA A 24 5.96 -9.56 6.17
N GLY A 25 5.90 -8.52 7.00
CA GLY A 25 7.07 -7.91 7.60
C GLY A 25 7.32 -6.46 7.21
N PRO A 26 8.42 -5.85 7.72
CA PRO A 26 8.67 -4.41 7.55
C PRO A 26 8.77 -3.94 6.10
N SER A 27 9.38 -4.71 5.21
CA SER A 27 9.51 -4.29 3.81
C SER A 27 8.16 -4.16 3.13
N ALA A 28 7.24 -5.07 3.39
CA ALA A 28 5.89 -5.01 2.85
C ALA A 28 5.14 -3.76 3.35
N CYS A 29 5.33 -3.39 4.61
CA CYS A 29 4.73 -2.18 5.18
C CYS A 29 5.27 -0.91 4.51
N ILE A 30 6.57 -0.86 4.24
CA ILE A 30 7.20 0.26 3.53
C ILE A 30 6.63 0.39 2.12
N VAL A 31 6.54 -0.72 1.40
CA VAL A 31 5.98 -0.74 0.05
C VAL A 31 4.52 -0.29 0.06
N LEU A 32 3.71 -0.84 0.95
CA LEU A 32 2.30 -0.48 1.03
C LEU A 32 2.12 1.01 1.32
N ASN A 33 2.89 1.57 2.25
CA ASN A 33 2.82 2.99 2.60
C ASN A 33 3.19 3.87 1.40
N ALA A 34 4.29 3.56 0.74
CA ALA A 34 4.77 4.34 -0.41
C ALA A 34 3.76 4.32 -1.56
N VAL A 35 3.25 3.14 -1.89
CA VAL A 35 2.27 2.98 -2.96
C VAL A 35 0.97 3.69 -2.62
N ASN A 36 0.54 3.62 -1.37
CA ASN A 36 -0.67 4.30 -0.92
C ASN A 36 -0.56 5.82 -1.06
N GLU A 37 0.58 6.40 -0.71
CA GLU A 37 0.78 7.84 -0.87
C GLU A 37 0.71 8.27 -2.34
N VAL A 38 1.32 7.51 -3.24
CA VAL A 38 1.24 7.79 -4.68
C VAL A 38 -0.21 7.65 -5.18
N ALA A 39 -0.90 6.61 -4.74
CA ALA A 39 -2.28 6.38 -5.14
C ALA A 39 -3.21 7.52 -4.69
N VAL A 40 -3.05 7.98 -3.45
CA VAL A 40 -3.84 9.09 -2.90
C VAL A 40 -3.53 10.39 -3.65
N GLU A 41 -2.28 10.68 -3.94
CA GLU A 41 -1.90 11.85 -4.75
C GLU A 41 -2.58 11.82 -6.12
N ARG A 42 -2.57 10.66 -6.79
CA ARG A 42 -3.21 10.49 -8.09
C ARG A 42 -4.72 10.70 -8.00
N PHE A 43 -5.34 10.17 -6.97
CA PHE A 43 -6.76 10.34 -6.74
C PHE A 43 -7.12 11.82 -6.53
N LEU A 44 -6.38 12.51 -5.66
CA LEU A 44 -6.62 13.93 -5.37
C LEU A 44 -6.39 14.83 -6.59
N ALA A 45 -5.49 14.45 -7.47
CA ALA A 45 -5.24 15.16 -8.73
C ALA A 45 -6.26 14.83 -9.83
N GLY A 46 -7.19 13.91 -9.55
CA GLY A 46 -8.19 13.49 -10.55
C GLY A 46 -7.68 12.49 -11.57
N GLY A 47 -6.49 11.91 -11.35
CA GLY A 47 -5.86 11.00 -12.30
C GLY A 47 -6.30 9.54 -12.17
N THR A 48 -7.09 9.21 -11.15
CA THR A 48 -7.55 7.83 -10.93
C THR A 48 -8.83 7.84 -10.11
N GLY A 49 -9.58 6.74 -10.15
CA GLY A 49 -10.78 6.56 -9.34
C GLY A 49 -10.46 6.08 -7.94
N PHE A 50 -11.37 6.29 -7.01
CA PHE A 50 -11.22 5.89 -5.62
C PHE A 50 -11.01 4.37 -5.49
N LEU A 51 -11.72 3.58 -6.29
CA LEU A 51 -11.62 2.11 -6.25
C LEU A 51 -10.32 1.57 -6.86
N ASP A 52 -9.58 2.40 -7.58
CA ASP A 52 -8.28 2.02 -8.11
C ASP A 52 -7.21 1.94 -7.02
N ILE A 53 -7.40 2.66 -5.91
CA ILE A 53 -6.44 2.67 -4.80
C ILE A 53 -6.22 1.27 -4.24
N PRO A 54 -7.25 0.54 -3.76
CA PRO A 54 -7.02 -0.81 -3.25
C PRO A 54 -6.51 -1.78 -4.32
N ARG A 55 -6.92 -1.61 -5.57
CA ARG A 55 -6.46 -2.47 -6.67
C ARG A 55 -4.94 -2.35 -6.86
N VAL A 56 -4.43 -1.14 -6.89
CA VAL A 56 -3.00 -0.88 -7.07
C VAL A 56 -2.20 -1.33 -5.85
N LEU A 57 -2.72 -1.09 -4.65
CA LEU A 57 -2.10 -1.56 -3.41
C LEU A 57 -1.99 -3.08 -3.39
N GLU A 58 -3.04 -3.78 -3.77
CA GLU A 58 -3.03 -5.25 -3.82
C GLU A 58 -2.02 -5.76 -4.83
N GLN A 59 -1.97 -5.17 -6.01
CA GLN A 59 -1.01 -5.54 -7.04
C GLN A 59 0.42 -5.36 -6.55
N ALA A 60 0.74 -4.21 -5.98
CA ALA A 60 2.07 -3.93 -5.47
C ALA A 60 2.47 -4.90 -4.36
N LEU A 61 1.55 -5.18 -3.45
CA LEU A 61 1.81 -6.11 -2.34
C LEU A 61 2.01 -7.55 -2.85
N THR A 62 1.24 -7.96 -3.83
CA THR A 62 1.35 -9.30 -4.43
C THR A 62 2.67 -9.48 -5.17
N GLU A 63 3.16 -8.45 -5.85
CA GLU A 63 4.43 -8.47 -6.57
C GLU A 63 5.64 -8.42 -5.64
N HIS A 64 5.47 -7.89 -4.42
CA HIS A 64 6.58 -7.68 -3.51
C HIS A 64 7.04 -8.98 -2.85
N ALA A 65 8.34 -9.26 -2.94
CA ALA A 65 8.99 -10.31 -2.16
C ALA A 65 9.63 -9.66 -0.93
N ALA A 66 9.34 -10.21 0.26
CA ALA A 66 9.87 -9.67 1.49
C ALA A 66 11.40 -9.65 1.49
N VAL A 67 11.98 -8.52 1.89
CA VAL A 67 13.43 -8.33 1.96
C VAL A 67 13.80 -7.78 3.33
N PRO A 68 15.05 -8.00 3.79
CA PRO A 68 15.51 -7.41 5.04
C PRO A 68 15.62 -5.88 4.93
N VAL A 69 15.30 -5.18 6.01
CA VAL A 69 15.44 -3.72 6.11
C VAL A 69 16.27 -3.40 7.34
N PRO A 70 17.58 -3.71 7.34
CA PRO A 70 18.40 -3.58 8.54
C PRO A 70 18.77 -2.15 8.87
N ARG A 71 18.70 -1.22 7.91
CA ARG A 71 19.15 0.16 8.09
C ARG A 71 18.12 1.14 7.53
N ALA A 72 18.16 2.38 8.06
CA ALA A 72 17.29 3.44 7.56
C ALA A 72 17.46 3.70 6.06
N ARG A 73 18.71 3.65 5.55
CA ARG A 73 18.96 3.83 4.12
C ARG A 73 18.32 2.76 3.25
N ASP A 74 18.21 1.54 3.75
CA ASP A 74 17.54 0.45 3.03
C ASP A 74 16.04 0.71 2.95
N ALA A 75 15.46 1.22 4.04
CA ALA A 75 14.05 1.63 4.05
C ALA A 75 13.79 2.77 3.05
N LEU A 76 14.66 3.77 3.01
CA LEU A 76 14.53 4.90 2.08
C LEU A 76 14.66 4.46 0.62
N ALA A 77 15.59 3.54 0.33
CA ALA A 77 15.77 3.01 -1.01
C ALA A 77 14.53 2.22 -1.45
N LEU A 78 14.00 1.39 -0.58
CA LEU A 78 12.80 0.59 -0.85
C LEU A 78 11.58 1.49 -1.06
N ASP A 79 11.42 2.52 -0.24
CA ASP A 79 10.35 3.51 -0.39
C ASP A 79 10.41 4.18 -1.77
N ARG A 80 11.60 4.61 -2.18
CA ARG A 80 11.82 5.27 -3.47
C ARG A 80 11.47 4.33 -4.63
N GLU A 81 11.94 3.10 -4.59
CA GLU A 81 11.64 2.11 -5.62
C GLU A 81 10.15 1.81 -5.70
N ALA A 82 9.49 1.68 -4.55
CA ALA A 82 8.06 1.44 -4.49
C ALA A 82 7.25 2.59 -5.09
N ARG A 83 7.67 3.85 -4.86
CA ARG A 83 7.02 5.02 -5.46
C ARG A 83 7.15 5.05 -6.97
N ILE A 84 8.34 4.72 -7.48
CA ILE A 84 8.59 4.63 -8.92
C ILE A 84 7.70 3.55 -9.53
N ARG A 85 7.64 2.39 -8.91
CA ARG A 85 6.81 1.28 -9.38
C ARG A 85 5.33 1.64 -9.34
N ALA A 86 4.89 2.29 -8.26
CA ALA A 86 3.50 2.74 -8.12
C ALA A 86 3.08 3.65 -9.27
N ALA A 87 3.95 4.57 -9.67
CA ALA A 87 3.67 5.46 -10.80
C ALA A 87 3.47 4.71 -12.12
N GLN A 88 4.06 3.54 -12.26
CA GLN A 88 3.91 2.69 -13.44
C GLN A 88 2.60 1.88 -13.44
N LEU A 89 1.97 1.76 -12.28
CA LEU A 89 0.74 0.97 -12.11
C LEU A 89 -0.53 1.78 -12.42
N PHE A 90 -0.40 3.07 -12.61
CA PHE A 90 -1.52 3.97 -12.95
C PHE A 90 -1.58 4.34 -14.43
#